data_d5f3388e8bd20f12dd4d89678f8ff5e4
#
_entry.id   d5f3388e8bd20f12dd4d89678f8ff5e4
#
_cell.length_a   1.000
_cell.length_b   1.000
_cell.length_c   1.000
_cell.angle_alpha   90.00
_cell.angle_beta   90.00
_cell.angle_gamma   90.00
#
_symmetry.space_group_name_H-M   'P 1'
#
loop_
_entity.id
_entity.type
_entity.pdbx_description
1 polymer ?
#
loop_
_entity_poly.entity_id
_entity_poly.type
_entity_poly.pdbx_seq_one_letter_code
_entity_poly.pdbx_strand_id
1 'polypeptide(L)'
;MIHLVFTRLPGKMDRLQITRADGSTAEVDCPRQGMIPHDMVHHAVESVLHAPGFLRRVAAGEGLGFTEGASLEAEPVERLVDVMQADVWSSGGTGNIAEMRALYQLACEERGHPAAPVEAADILQIRAVMADLATRWNAVPLHGNLTLSLA
;
A
#
# COMPACT_ATOMS: atom_id res chain seq x y z
N MET A 1 0.93 9.49 14.22
CA MET A 1 0.64 9.82 12.81
C MET A 1 1.94 9.99 12.04
N ILE A 2 2.02 9.42 10.87
CA ILE A 2 3.15 9.64 9.96
C ILE A 2 2.68 10.43 8.74
N HIS A 3 3.61 11.15 8.14
CA HIS A 3 3.37 11.88 6.91
C HIS A 3 4.17 11.22 5.77
N LEU A 4 3.52 11.08 4.62
CA LEU A 4 4.07 10.43 3.43
C LEU A 4 4.11 11.48 2.32
N VAL A 5 5.30 11.76 1.80
CA VAL A 5 5.46 12.69 0.68
C VAL A 5 5.95 11.92 -0.53
N PHE A 6 5.06 11.74 -1.50
CA PHE A 6 5.38 11.10 -2.77
C PHE A 6 5.77 12.17 -3.77
N THR A 7 6.96 12.05 -4.35
CA THR A 7 7.47 13.00 -5.35
C THR A 7 7.60 12.31 -6.69
N ARG A 8 7.03 12.94 -7.73
CA ARG A 8 7.14 12.44 -9.10
C ARG A 8 8.48 12.85 -9.69
N LEU A 9 9.30 11.88 -10.05
CA LEU A 9 10.64 12.08 -10.60
C LEU A 9 10.74 11.60 -12.03
N PRO A 10 11.71 12.12 -12.83
CA PRO A 10 11.99 11.56 -14.14
C PRO A 10 12.60 10.16 -13.99
N GLY A 11 12.44 9.33 -15.03
CA GLY A 11 12.97 7.97 -15.05
C GLY A 11 11.97 6.93 -14.55
N LYS A 12 12.47 5.83 -13.98
CA LYS A 12 11.68 4.65 -13.63
C LYS A 12 11.20 4.64 -12.17
N MET A 13 11.72 5.53 -11.34
CA MET A 13 11.44 5.56 -9.91
C MET A 13 10.87 6.90 -9.51
N ASP A 14 9.86 6.86 -8.67
CA ASP A 14 9.41 8.01 -7.89
C ASP A 14 9.99 7.90 -6.48
N ARG A 15 9.81 8.90 -5.65
CA ARG A 15 10.36 8.92 -4.28
C ARG A 15 9.24 9.01 -3.26
N LEU A 16 9.37 8.23 -2.19
CA LEU A 16 8.58 8.37 -0.98
C LEU A 16 9.48 8.82 0.16
N GLN A 17 9.13 9.92 0.82
CA GLN A 17 9.71 10.32 2.08
C GLN A 17 8.69 10.09 3.19
N ILE A 18 9.10 9.35 4.21
CA ILE A 18 8.26 9.05 5.37
C ILE A 18 8.78 9.88 6.54
N THR A 19 7.92 10.71 7.12
CA THR A 19 8.24 11.49 8.32
C THR A 19 7.49 10.90 9.50
N ARG A 20 8.22 10.42 10.49
CA ARG A 20 7.67 9.83 11.71
C ARG A 20 7.21 10.92 12.68
N ALA A 21 6.44 10.51 13.69
CA ALA A 21 5.92 11.42 14.71
C ALA A 21 7.04 12.17 15.48
N ASP A 22 8.21 11.56 15.62
CA ASP A 22 9.37 12.18 16.29
C ASP A 22 10.18 13.13 15.38
N GLY A 23 9.73 13.30 14.13
CA GLY A 23 10.41 14.14 13.13
C GLY A 23 11.51 13.44 12.35
N SER A 24 11.87 12.20 12.68
CA SER A 24 12.82 11.43 11.90
C SER A 24 12.23 11.04 10.55
N THR A 25 13.08 10.87 9.54
CA THR A 25 12.65 10.57 8.16
C THR A 25 13.30 9.33 7.62
N ALA A 26 12.62 8.72 6.64
CA ALA A 26 13.15 7.63 5.83
C ALA A 26 12.75 7.88 4.37
N GLU A 27 13.58 7.44 3.42
CA GLU A 27 13.30 7.58 1.99
C GLU A 27 13.29 6.22 1.31
N VAL A 28 12.35 6.05 0.39
CA VAL A 28 12.18 4.83 -0.41
C VAL A 28 12.03 5.22 -1.87
N ASP A 29 12.70 4.49 -2.75
CA ASP A 29 12.42 4.57 -4.18
C ASP A 29 11.20 3.71 -4.51
N CYS A 30 10.26 4.29 -5.27
CA CYS A 30 9.02 3.63 -5.66
C CYS A 30 9.03 3.33 -7.14
N PRO A 31 9.15 2.06 -7.57
CA PRO A 31 9.07 1.72 -8.99
C PRO A 31 7.72 2.11 -9.59
N ARG A 32 7.76 2.65 -10.79
CA ARG A 32 6.55 2.90 -11.58
C ARG A 32 6.04 1.60 -12.14
N GLN A 33 4.76 1.35 -11.94
CA GLN A 33 4.12 0.10 -12.33
C GLN A 33 2.89 0.33 -13.22
N GLY A 34 2.83 1.47 -13.91
CA GLY A 34 1.69 1.81 -14.76
C GLY A 34 0.42 2.20 -14.02
N MET A 35 0.51 2.42 -12.71
CA MET A 35 -0.58 2.82 -11.83
C MET A 35 -0.01 3.71 -10.72
N ILE A 36 -0.74 3.91 -9.64
CA ILE A 36 -0.21 4.61 -8.47
C ILE A 36 1.04 3.87 -7.92
N PRO A 37 1.97 4.59 -7.27
CA PRO A 37 3.11 3.93 -6.64
C PRO A 37 2.68 2.81 -5.69
N HIS A 38 3.46 1.73 -5.65
CA HIS A 38 3.16 0.57 -4.82
C HIS A 38 2.89 0.93 -3.35
N ASP A 39 3.66 1.87 -2.80
CA ASP A 39 3.47 2.30 -1.42
C ASP A 39 2.18 3.09 -1.19
N MET A 40 1.56 3.63 -2.23
CA MET A 40 0.20 4.18 -2.13
C MET A 40 -0.84 3.08 -2.00
N VAL A 41 -0.61 1.91 -2.60
CA VAL A 41 -1.48 0.74 -2.38
C VAL A 41 -1.40 0.30 -0.92
N HIS A 42 -0.19 0.28 -0.34
CA HIS A 42 0.00 0.05 1.09
C HIS A 42 -0.77 1.07 1.93
N HIS A 43 -0.70 2.35 1.58
CA HIS A 43 -1.44 3.40 2.29
C HIS A 43 -2.94 3.10 2.27
N ALA A 44 -3.49 2.74 1.11
CA ALA A 44 -4.91 2.44 0.98
C ALA A 44 -5.32 1.24 1.86
N VAL A 45 -4.57 0.15 1.78
CA VAL A 45 -4.88 -1.07 2.54
C VAL A 45 -4.70 -0.83 4.05
N GLU A 46 -3.59 -0.26 4.46
CA GLU A 46 -3.29 -0.06 5.88
C GLU A 46 -4.24 0.95 6.53
N SER A 47 -4.67 1.99 5.79
CA SER A 47 -5.61 2.98 6.32
C SER A 47 -7.01 2.40 6.52
N VAL A 48 -7.46 1.51 5.64
CA VAL A 48 -8.78 0.88 5.75
C VAL A 48 -8.80 -0.20 6.81
N LEU A 49 -7.82 -1.08 6.83
CA LEU A 49 -7.77 -2.20 7.77
C LEU A 49 -7.25 -1.82 9.15
N HIS A 50 -6.57 -0.68 9.28
CA HIS A 50 -5.86 -0.29 10.51
C HIS A 50 -4.90 -1.38 11.00
N ALA A 51 -4.34 -2.13 10.06
CA ALA A 51 -3.45 -3.25 10.33
C ALA A 51 -1.99 -2.85 10.08
N PRO A 52 -1.02 -3.42 10.83
CA PRO A 52 0.39 -3.11 10.64
C PRO A 52 0.91 -3.74 9.35
N GLY A 53 1.26 -2.90 8.37
CA GLY A 53 1.95 -3.27 7.15
C GLY A 53 3.30 -2.56 7.07
N PHE A 54 3.85 -2.46 5.87
CA PHE A 54 5.15 -1.82 5.63
C PHE A 54 5.21 -0.40 6.20
N LEU A 55 4.22 0.43 5.91
CA LEU A 55 4.25 1.84 6.31
C LEU A 55 4.17 1.99 7.82
N ARG A 56 3.33 1.22 8.49
CA ARG A 56 3.20 1.28 9.95
C ARG A 56 4.44 0.73 10.65
N ARG A 57 5.11 -0.26 10.07
CA ARG A 57 6.36 -0.78 10.59
C ARG A 57 7.47 0.26 10.53
N VAL A 58 7.58 0.96 9.41
CA VAL A 58 8.52 2.09 9.28
C VAL A 58 8.17 3.19 10.28
N ALA A 59 6.88 3.48 10.48
CA ALA A 59 6.42 4.43 11.49
C ALA A 59 6.84 4.05 12.91
N ALA A 60 6.89 2.75 13.20
CA ALA A 60 7.35 2.24 14.49
C ALA A 60 8.87 2.25 14.67
N GLY A 61 9.61 2.76 13.68
CA GLY A 61 11.06 2.91 13.76
C GLY A 61 11.85 1.78 13.12
N GLU A 62 11.20 0.82 12.44
CA GLU A 62 11.91 -0.24 11.72
C GLU A 62 12.62 0.34 10.50
N GLY A 63 13.78 -0.20 10.18
CA GLY A 63 14.55 0.20 9.01
C GLY A 63 13.90 -0.25 7.71
N LEU A 64 14.32 0.34 6.60
CA LEU A 64 13.78 0.04 5.27
C LEU A 64 14.23 -1.33 4.72
N GLY A 65 15.23 -1.95 5.31
CA GLY A 65 15.80 -3.22 4.86
C GLY A 65 15.19 -4.46 5.52
N PHE A 66 14.10 -4.35 6.24
CA PHE A 66 13.50 -5.49 6.92
C PHE A 66 12.68 -6.34 5.94
N THR A 67 13.31 -7.09 5.09
CA THR A 67 12.62 -8.03 4.21
C THR A 67 12.46 -9.39 4.85
N GLU A 68 13.36 -9.73 5.77
CA GLU A 68 13.30 -10.98 6.52
C GLU A 68 12.65 -10.74 7.88
N GLY A 69 11.87 -11.70 8.32
CA GLY A 69 11.22 -11.62 9.61
C GLY A 69 10.06 -10.66 9.67
N ALA A 70 9.38 -10.43 8.54
CA ALA A 70 8.10 -9.74 8.57
C ALA A 70 7.23 -10.42 9.63
N SER A 71 6.60 -9.64 10.52
CA SER A 71 5.73 -10.21 11.54
C SER A 71 4.56 -10.91 10.88
N LEU A 72 4.02 -11.93 11.53
CA LEU A 72 2.81 -12.61 11.07
C LEU A 72 1.64 -11.63 10.86
N GLU A 73 1.66 -10.50 11.53
CA GLU A 73 0.65 -9.45 11.41
C GLU A 73 0.78 -8.66 10.10
N ALA A 74 2.01 -8.48 9.60
CA ALA A 74 2.26 -7.73 8.37
C ALA A 74 2.04 -8.57 7.10
N GLU A 75 2.21 -9.88 7.17
CA GLU A 75 2.08 -10.78 6.02
C GLU A 75 0.69 -10.73 5.37
N PRO A 76 -0.43 -10.74 6.12
CA PRO A 76 -1.75 -10.61 5.50
C PRO A 76 -1.93 -9.28 4.74
N VAL A 77 -1.35 -8.19 5.23
CA VAL A 77 -1.41 -6.89 4.55
C VAL A 77 -0.70 -6.98 3.20
N GLU A 78 0.47 -7.61 3.15
CA GLU A 78 1.20 -7.82 1.90
C GLU A 78 0.38 -8.63 0.88
N ARG A 79 -0.29 -9.68 1.34
CA ARG A 79 -1.14 -10.50 0.44
C ARG A 79 -2.33 -9.70 -0.09
N LEU A 80 -2.94 -8.87 0.74
CA LEU A 80 -4.05 -8.05 0.29
C LEU A 80 -3.58 -6.94 -0.67
N VAL A 81 -2.43 -6.34 -0.43
CA VAL A 81 -1.81 -5.38 -1.36
C VAL A 81 -1.63 -6.03 -2.74
N ASP A 82 -1.10 -7.26 -2.78
CA ASP A 82 -0.92 -8.00 -4.03
C ASP A 82 -2.25 -8.21 -4.77
N VAL A 83 -3.29 -8.61 -4.06
CA VAL A 83 -4.62 -8.84 -4.64
C VAL A 83 -5.23 -7.55 -5.18
N MET A 84 -5.14 -6.46 -4.42
CA MET A 84 -5.68 -5.17 -4.84
C MET A 84 -4.93 -4.62 -6.06
N GLN A 85 -3.62 -4.78 -6.11
CA GLN A 85 -2.80 -4.35 -7.23
C GLN A 85 -3.12 -5.17 -8.50
N ALA A 86 -3.27 -6.48 -8.36
CA ALA A 86 -3.63 -7.35 -9.46
C ALA A 86 -5.02 -7.02 -10.03
N ASP A 87 -5.96 -6.64 -9.18
CA ASP A 87 -7.29 -6.21 -9.59
C ASP A 87 -7.24 -4.99 -10.51
N VAL A 88 -6.42 -4.00 -10.18
CA VAL A 88 -6.25 -2.82 -11.02
C VAL A 88 -5.61 -3.19 -12.37
N TRP A 89 -4.57 -4.01 -12.35
CA TRP A 89 -3.88 -4.41 -13.58
C TRP A 89 -4.73 -5.27 -14.52
N SER A 90 -5.53 -6.18 -13.96
CA SER A 90 -6.28 -7.15 -14.76
C SER A 90 -7.67 -6.68 -15.16
N SER A 91 -8.31 -5.84 -14.36
CA SER A 91 -9.70 -5.44 -14.57
C SER A 91 -10.00 -3.96 -14.34
N GLY A 92 -8.96 -3.15 -14.11
CA GLY A 92 -9.14 -1.73 -13.82
C GLY A 92 -9.88 -1.46 -12.50
N GLY A 93 -9.82 -2.37 -11.55
CA GLY A 93 -10.48 -2.23 -10.26
C GLY A 93 -11.94 -2.68 -10.25
N THR A 94 -12.34 -3.55 -11.18
CA THR A 94 -13.74 -4.03 -11.30
C THR A 94 -13.90 -5.52 -11.10
N GLY A 95 -12.88 -6.21 -10.59
CA GLY A 95 -12.91 -7.65 -10.35
C GLY A 95 -13.98 -8.06 -9.35
N ASN A 96 -14.35 -9.33 -9.37
CA ASN A 96 -15.36 -9.90 -8.47
C ASN A 96 -14.83 -9.92 -7.04
N ILE A 97 -15.56 -9.30 -6.12
CA ILE A 97 -15.16 -9.17 -4.71
C ILE A 97 -14.99 -10.53 -4.03
N ALA A 98 -15.92 -11.46 -4.26
CA ALA A 98 -15.85 -12.79 -3.65
C ALA A 98 -14.62 -13.57 -4.14
N GLU A 99 -14.29 -13.45 -5.43
CA GLU A 99 -13.08 -14.07 -5.99
C GLU A 99 -11.82 -13.44 -5.43
N MET A 100 -11.79 -12.13 -5.25
CA MET A 100 -10.66 -11.42 -4.64
C MET A 100 -10.42 -11.86 -3.20
N ARG A 101 -11.49 -12.02 -2.43
CA ARG A 101 -11.39 -12.53 -1.06
C ARG A 101 -10.85 -13.96 -1.03
N ALA A 102 -11.32 -14.80 -1.95
CA ALA A 102 -10.85 -16.19 -2.07
C ALA A 102 -9.37 -16.25 -2.45
N LEU A 103 -8.92 -15.41 -3.37
CA LEU A 103 -7.50 -15.29 -3.74
C LEU A 103 -6.64 -14.84 -2.58
N TYR A 104 -7.11 -13.87 -1.81
CA TYR A 104 -6.41 -13.41 -0.60
C TYR A 104 -6.27 -14.54 0.42
N GLN A 105 -7.35 -15.26 0.71
CA GLN A 105 -7.33 -16.39 1.63
C GLN A 105 -6.34 -17.45 1.16
N LEU A 106 -6.40 -17.82 -0.13
CA LEU A 106 -5.50 -18.81 -0.71
C LEU A 106 -4.04 -18.38 -0.63
N ALA A 107 -3.76 -17.11 -0.92
CA ALA A 107 -2.40 -16.59 -0.84
C ALA A 107 -1.83 -16.66 0.58
N CYS A 108 -2.65 -16.38 1.59
CA CYS A 108 -2.25 -16.54 2.98
C CYS A 108 -1.97 -18.01 3.33
N GLU A 109 -2.84 -18.92 2.91
CA GLU A 109 -2.67 -20.35 3.13
C GLU A 109 -1.39 -20.89 2.48
N GLU A 110 -1.14 -20.51 1.24
CA GLU A 110 0.07 -20.92 0.51
C GLU A 110 1.36 -20.43 1.17
N ARG A 111 1.31 -19.29 1.86
CA ARG A 111 2.44 -18.74 2.59
C ARG A 111 2.54 -19.26 4.04
N GLY A 112 1.57 -20.06 4.48
CA GLY A 112 1.58 -20.67 5.80
C GLY A 112 1.33 -19.71 6.95
N HIS A 113 0.62 -18.59 6.72
CA HIS A 113 0.23 -17.69 7.80
C HIS A 113 -1.29 -17.46 7.82
N PRO A 114 -1.85 -17.08 8.99
CA PRO A 114 -3.27 -16.81 9.08
C PRO A 114 -3.66 -15.57 8.28
N ALA A 115 -4.85 -15.58 7.70
CA ALA A 115 -5.43 -14.42 7.06
C ALA A 115 -6.03 -13.48 8.12
N ALA A 116 -5.82 -12.18 7.96
CA ALA A 116 -6.59 -11.21 8.73
C ALA A 116 -8.02 -11.13 8.17
N PRO A 117 -9.02 -10.83 9.02
CA PRO A 117 -10.39 -10.68 8.53
C PRO A 117 -10.51 -9.52 7.53
N VAL A 118 -11.06 -9.81 6.35
CA VAL A 118 -11.31 -8.83 5.29
C VAL A 118 -12.72 -9.04 4.78
N GLU A 119 -13.55 -8.02 4.94
CA GLU A 119 -14.93 -8.04 4.48
C GLU A 119 -15.05 -7.45 3.06
N ALA A 120 -16.16 -7.74 2.39
CA ALA A 120 -16.42 -7.15 1.07
C ALA A 120 -16.42 -5.62 1.11
N ALA A 121 -16.95 -5.02 2.19
CA ALA A 121 -16.96 -3.59 2.40
C ALA A 121 -15.54 -3.01 2.49
N ASP A 122 -14.60 -3.73 3.07
CA ASP A 122 -13.19 -3.30 3.15
C ASP A 122 -12.57 -3.21 1.77
N ILE A 123 -12.80 -4.20 0.91
CA ILE A 123 -12.29 -4.20 -0.46
C ILE A 123 -12.88 -3.03 -1.26
N LEU A 124 -14.17 -2.79 -1.13
CA LEU A 124 -14.82 -1.65 -1.79
C LEU A 124 -14.24 -0.33 -1.32
N GLN A 125 -13.97 -0.18 -0.03
CA GLN A 125 -13.39 1.03 0.52
C GLN A 125 -11.94 1.22 0.06
N ILE A 126 -11.14 0.16 0.03
CA ILE A 126 -9.77 0.21 -0.49
C ILE A 126 -9.78 0.64 -1.96
N ARG A 127 -10.68 0.07 -2.77
CA ARG A 127 -10.84 0.49 -4.18
C ARG A 127 -11.13 1.98 -4.31
N ALA A 128 -12.03 2.50 -3.49
CA ALA A 128 -12.39 3.91 -3.51
C ALA A 128 -11.19 4.79 -3.15
N VAL A 129 -10.42 4.41 -2.14
CA VAL A 129 -9.19 5.11 -1.76
C VAL A 129 -8.17 5.07 -2.89
N MET A 130 -7.96 3.91 -3.50
CA MET A 130 -7.00 3.76 -4.61
C MET A 130 -7.42 4.62 -5.81
N ALA A 131 -8.70 4.67 -6.15
CA ALA A 131 -9.22 5.49 -7.24
C ALA A 131 -9.01 6.99 -6.98
N ASP A 132 -9.25 7.44 -5.76
CA ASP A 132 -8.99 8.82 -5.34
C ASP A 132 -7.50 9.15 -5.42
N LEU A 133 -6.65 8.27 -4.92
CA LEU A 133 -5.21 8.44 -4.99
C LEU A 133 -4.71 8.50 -6.44
N ALA A 134 -5.26 7.67 -7.32
CA ALA A 134 -4.92 7.69 -8.74
C ALA A 134 -5.26 9.03 -9.38
N THR A 135 -6.44 9.58 -9.09
CA THR A 135 -6.85 10.89 -9.59
C THR A 135 -5.91 12.00 -9.09
N ARG A 136 -5.60 11.99 -7.80
CA ARG A 136 -4.73 12.99 -7.19
C ARG A 136 -3.29 12.87 -7.70
N TRP A 137 -2.77 11.65 -7.81
CA TRP A 137 -1.41 11.41 -8.28
C TRP A 137 -1.24 11.77 -9.76
N ASN A 138 -2.23 11.48 -10.59
CA ASN A 138 -2.18 11.84 -12.01
C ASN A 138 -2.17 13.36 -12.24
N ALA A 139 -2.65 14.13 -11.29
CA ALA A 139 -2.61 15.59 -11.33
C ALA A 139 -1.25 16.17 -10.86
N VAL A 140 -0.38 15.36 -10.29
CA VAL A 140 0.93 15.81 -9.81
C VAL A 140 1.90 15.99 -10.99
N PRO A 141 2.48 17.18 -11.19
CA PRO A 141 3.45 17.40 -12.26
C PRO A 141 4.80 16.77 -11.93
N LEU A 142 5.67 16.66 -12.92
CA LEU A 142 7.05 16.24 -12.72
C LEU A 142 7.72 17.15 -11.67
N HIS A 143 8.43 16.54 -10.72
CA HIS A 143 9.03 17.19 -9.55
C HIS A 143 8.01 17.73 -8.53
N GLY A 144 6.72 17.61 -8.80
CA GLY A 144 5.68 17.89 -7.83
C GLY A 144 5.51 16.74 -6.83
N ASN A 145 4.72 16.97 -5.79
CA ASN A 145 4.50 15.96 -4.77
C ASN A 145 3.05 15.88 -4.31
N LEU A 146 2.73 14.76 -3.67
CA LEU A 146 1.46 14.50 -3.02
C LEU A 146 1.76 14.07 -1.59
N THR A 147 1.16 14.76 -0.62
CA THR A 147 1.33 14.47 0.79
C THR A 147 0.11 13.71 1.31
N LEU A 148 0.36 12.59 1.97
CA LEU A 148 -0.67 11.76 2.63
C LEU A 148 -0.30 11.60 4.10
N SER A 149 -1.28 11.25 4.91
CA SER A 149 -1.09 10.94 6.32
C SER A 149 -1.61 9.54 6.63
N LEU A 150 -0.98 8.89 7.58
CA LEU A 150 -1.41 7.58 8.08
C LEU A 150 -1.36 7.61 9.60
N ALA A 151 -2.49 7.29 10.20
CA ALA A 151 -2.60 7.25 11.67
C ALA A 151 -2.01 5.97 12.26
#